data_bc30bf68fffeddc3e91188f9d189eaec
#
_entry.id   bc30bf68fffeddc3e91188f9d189eaec
#
_cell.length_a   1.000
_cell.length_b   1.000
_cell.length_c   1.000
_cell.angle_alpha   90.00
_cell.angle_beta   90.00
_cell.angle_gamma   90.00
#
_symmetry.space_group_name_H-M   'P 1'
#
loop_
_entity.id
_entity.type
_entity.pdbx_description
1 polymer ?
#
loop_
_entity_poly.entity_id
_entity_poly.type
_entity_poly.pdbx_seq_one_letter_code
_entity_poly.pdbx_strand_id
1 'polypeptide(L)'
;MRESGSLCAEIAFLEASPMLSSLLNVLWVVLGGLMMALGWWLAGLICAITVVGLPWARSCFVIGRFSLWPFGQEAVNRRDLRGRDDLGTGSLGLIGNVLWFLVAGWWLAIGHLSSALACFVTIVGIPFGIQHMKLALIALAPVGMTVVPVRNV
;
A
#
# COMPACT_ATOMS: atom_id res chain seq x y z
N MET A 1 -0.21 3.84 29.51
CA MET A 1 -0.56 4.78 28.42
C MET A 1 0.65 5.54 27.80
N ARG A 2 1.89 5.36 28.30
CA ARG A 2 3.10 6.02 27.74
C ARG A 2 3.88 5.18 26.70
N GLU A 3 3.65 3.89 26.65
CA GLU A 3 4.44 3.01 25.76
C GLU A 3 3.97 2.99 24.28
N SER A 4 2.68 3.25 24.02
CA SER A 4 2.18 3.31 22.63
C SER A 4 2.71 4.54 21.87
N GLY A 5 3.05 5.62 22.58
CA GLY A 5 3.66 6.80 21.98
C GLY A 5 5.11 6.59 21.54
N SER A 6 5.87 5.74 22.24
CA SER A 6 7.27 5.46 21.90
C SER A 6 7.39 4.60 20.65
N LEU A 7 6.57 3.57 20.50
CA LEU A 7 6.58 2.69 19.33
C LEU A 7 6.17 3.44 18.04
N CYS A 8 5.13 4.28 18.11
CA CYS A 8 4.75 5.11 16.98
C CYS A 8 5.83 6.12 16.59
N ALA A 9 6.51 6.72 17.58
CA ALA A 9 7.62 7.64 17.34
C ALA A 9 8.85 6.91 16.73
N GLU A 10 9.14 5.71 17.19
CA GLU A 10 10.22 4.88 16.67
C GLU A 10 9.96 4.45 15.21
N ILE A 11 8.73 4.05 14.90
CA ILE A 11 8.30 3.73 13.54
C ILE A 11 8.38 4.95 12.64
N ALA A 12 7.89 6.10 13.09
CA ALA A 12 7.99 7.37 12.37
C ALA A 12 9.45 7.77 12.11
N PHE A 13 10.34 7.52 13.07
CA PHE A 13 11.78 7.76 12.92
C PHE A 13 12.41 6.82 11.89
N LEU A 14 12.07 5.52 11.90
CA LEU A 14 12.53 4.54 10.91
C LEU A 14 12.12 4.93 9.48
N GLU A 15 10.90 5.45 9.33
CA GLU A 15 10.38 5.89 8.03
C GLU A 15 10.90 7.28 7.61
N ALA A 16 11.22 8.15 8.55
CA ALA A 16 11.74 9.50 8.27
C ALA A 16 13.24 9.52 7.95
N SER A 17 14.02 8.49 8.33
CA SER A 17 15.45 8.39 8.04
C SER A 17 15.70 7.87 6.62
N PRO A 18 16.23 8.68 5.68
CA PRO A 18 16.38 8.27 4.28
C PRO A 18 17.33 7.09 4.09
N MET A 19 18.37 6.99 4.90
CA MET A 19 19.34 5.88 4.80
C MET A 19 18.73 4.57 5.29
N LEU A 20 18.05 4.60 6.42
CA LEU A 20 17.46 3.40 7.02
C LEU A 20 16.27 2.89 6.18
N SER A 21 15.39 3.78 5.73
CA SER A 21 14.29 3.40 4.85
C SER A 21 14.80 2.79 3.54
N SER A 22 15.92 3.30 2.99
CA SER A 22 16.52 2.72 1.78
C SER A 22 17.07 1.32 2.01
N LEU A 23 17.75 1.09 3.13
CA LEU A 23 18.25 -0.26 3.50
C LEU A 23 17.10 -1.25 3.69
N LEU A 24 16.05 -0.84 4.42
CA LEU A 24 14.86 -1.66 4.63
C LEU A 24 14.13 -1.96 3.31
N ASN A 25 14.06 -1.00 2.40
CA ASN A 25 13.49 -1.21 1.07
C ASN A 25 14.30 -2.21 0.23
N VAL A 26 15.63 -2.14 0.24
CA VAL A 26 16.49 -3.12 -0.45
C VAL A 26 16.24 -4.52 0.11
N LEU A 27 16.20 -4.66 1.43
CA LEU A 27 15.91 -5.93 2.07
C LEU A 27 14.49 -6.43 1.74
N TRP A 28 13.50 -5.53 1.73
CA TRP A 28 12.12 -5.81 1.35
C TRP A 28 12.03 -6.33 -0.09
N VAL A 29 12.68 -5.68 -1.05
CA VAL A 29 12.72 -6.10 -2.46
C VAL A 29 13.24 -7.53 -2.58
N VAL A 30 14.33 -7.87 -1.88
CA VAL A 30 14.93 -9.21 -1.87
C VAL A 30 14.02 -10.25 -1.21
N LEU A 31 13.32 -9.89 -0.12
CA LEU A 31 12.45 -10.79 0.63
C LEU A 31 11.09 -11.06 -0.02
N GLY A 32 10.75 -10.38 -1.11
CA GLY A 32 9.51 -10.65 -1.84
C GLY A 32 8.78 -9.41 -2.37
N GLY A 33 9.21 -8.21 -2.02
CA GLY A 33 8.62 -6.95 -2.49
C GLY A 33 8.60 -6.86 -4.03
N LEU A 34 9.66 -7.33 -4.69
CA LEU A 34 9.73 -7.39 -6.15
C LEU A 34 8.65 -8.28 -6.73
N MET A 35 8.46 -9.48 -6.19
CA MET A 35 7.45 -10.42 -6.70
C MET A 35 6.04 -9.89 -6.52
N MET A 36 5.76 -9.23 -5.39
CA MET A 36 4.48 -8.57 -5.17
C MET A 36 4.26 -7.43 -6.16
N ALA A 37 5.25 -6.59 -6.39
CA ALA A 37 5.16 -5.48 -7.34
C ALA A 37 4.89 -5.99 -8.76
N LEU A 38 5.62 -7.01 -9.21
CA LEU A 38 5.41 -7.64 -10.52
C LEU A 38 4.00 -8.23 -10.64
N GLY A 39 3.49 -8.89 -9.59
CA GLY A 39 2.13 -9.41 -9.55
C GLY A 39 1.08 -8.30 -9.71
N TRP A 40 1.23 -7.19 -8.99
CA TRP A 40 0.35 -6.04 -9.12
C TRP A 40 0.43 -5.37 -10.50
N TRP A 41 1.63 -5.23 -11.08
CA TRP A 41 1.79 -4.66 -12.42
C TRP A 41 1.22 -5.56 -13.50
N LEU A 42 1.38 -6.88 -13.38
CA LEU A 42 0.73 -7.84 -14.28
C LEU A 42 -0.80 -7.74 -14.19
N ALA A 43 -1.36 -7.69 -12.98
CA ALA A 43 -2.79 -7.46 -12.77
C ALA A 43 -3.24 -6.12 -13.38
N GLY A 44 -2.44 -5.06 -13.22
CA GLY A 44 -2.68 -3.77 -13.84
C GLY A 44 -2.69 -3.82 -15.37
N LEU A 45 -1.78 -4.58 -15.97
CA LEU A 45 -1.73 -4.78 -17.42
C LEU A 45 -2.97 -5.52 -17.91
N ILE A 46 -3.37 -6.60 -17.22
CA ILE A 46 -4.59 -7.35 -17.55
C ILE A 46 -5.82 -6.44 -17.45
N CYS A 47 -5.94 -5.66 -16.36
CA CYS A 47 -7.02 -4.68 -16.23
C CYS A 47 -7.00 -3.61 -17.34
N ALA A 48 -5.82 -3.18 -17.79
CA ALA A 48 -5.69 -2.16 -18.84
C ALA A 48 -6.12 -2.66 -20.21
N ILE A 49 -5.95 -3.94 -20.50
CA ILE A 49 -6.41 -4.57 -21.75
C ILE A 49 -7.94 -4.62 -21.80
N THR A 50 -8.58 -4.76 -20.65
CA THR A 50 -10.04 -4.73 -20.55
C THR A 50 -10.50 -3.28 -20.36
N VAL A 51 -11.35 -2.75 -21.23
CA VAL A 51 -11.86 -1.38 -21.13
C VAL A 51 -12.55 -1.14 -19.76
N VAL A 52 -13.26 -2.14 -19.28
CA VAL A 52 -13.95 -2.10 -17.97
C VAL A 52 -12.95 -2.05 -16.80
N GLY A 53 -11.77 -2.63 -16.95
CA GLY A 53 -10.73 -2.70 -15.93
C GLY A 53 -9.89 -1.42 -15.77
N LEU A 54 -10.01 -0.43 -16.65
CA LEU A 54 -9.18 0.79 -16.63
C LEU A 54 -9.13 1.52 -15.28
N PRO A 55 -10.23 1.68 -14.52
CA PRO A 55 -10.18 2.31 -13.20
C PRO A 55 -9.26 1.58 -12.22
N TRP A 56 -9.22 0.24 -12.28
CA TRP A 56 -8.38 -0.59 -11.42
C TRP A 56 -6.95 -0.72 -11.92
N ALA A 57 -6.72 -0.64 -13.24
CA ALA A 57 -5.38 -0.71 -13.84
C ALA A 57 -4.44 0.32 -13.19
N ARG A 58 -4.86 1.58 -13.12
CA ARG A 58 -4.09 2.63 -12.43
C ARG A 58 -3.81 2.28 -10.98
N SER A 59 -4.81 1.78 -10.26
CA SER A 59 -4.68 1.41 -8.86
C SER A 59 -3.68 0.27 -8.67
N CYS A 60 -3.70 -0.75 -9.54
CA CYS A 60 -2.72 -1.84 -9.53
C CYS A 60 -1.30 -1.33 -9.74
N PHE A 61 -1.07 -0.38 -10.66
CA PHE A 61 0.25 0.23 -10.84
C PHE A 61 0.71 1.03 -9.62
N VAL A 62 -0.20 1.77 -8.97
CA VAL A 62 0.08 2.51 -7.74
C VAL A 62 0.46 1.56 -6.60
N ILE A 63 -0.32 0.47 -6.39
CA ILE A 63 -0.02 -0.52 -5.36
C ILE A 63 1.27 -1.27 -5.68
N GLY A 64 1.51 -1.63 -6.95
CA GLY A 64 2.75 -2.28 -7.37
C GLY A 64 3.98 -1.44 -7.06
N ARG A 65 3.92 -0.13 -7.31
CA ARG A 65 5.00 0.80 -6.92
C ARG A 65 5.17 0.86 -5.41
N PHE A 66 4.09 0.92 -4.65
CA PHE A 66 4.11 0.92 -3.19
C PHE A 66 4.64 -0.42 -2.65
N SER A 67 4.23 -1.55 -3.25
CA SER A 67 4.73 -2.88 -2.90
C SER A 67 6.22 -3.06 -3.19
N LEU A 68 6.76 -2.34 -4.18
CA LEU A 68 8.19 -2.39 -4.49
C LEU A 68 9.03 -1.63 -3.46
N TRP A 69 8.56 -0.45 -3.02
CA TRP A 69 9.33 0.49 -2.19
C TRP A 69 8.45 1.15 -1.12
N PRO A 70 8.03 0.38 -0.07
CA PRO A 70 7.03 0.88 0.88
C PRO A 70 7.58 1.77 1.99
N PHE A 71 8.86 1.56 2.41
CA PHE A 71 9.42 2.35 3.51
C PHE A 71 9.67 3.79 3.12
N GLY A 72 9.26 4.72 3.98
CA GLY A 72 9.30 6.16 3.73
C GLY A 72 8.18 6.67 2.83
N GLN A 73 7.19 5.82 2.50
CA GLN A 73 6.04 6.18 1.69
C GLN A 73 4.73 5.84 2.40
N GLU A 74 3.67 6.55 2.03
CA GLU A 74 2.33 6.36 2.53
C GLU A 74 1.30 6.44 1.40
N ALA A 75 0.25 5.63 1.53
CA ALA A 75 -0.88 5.65 0.62
C ALA A 75 -1.95 6.60 1.16
N VAL A 76 -2.29 7.62 0.39
CA VAL A 76 -3.28 8.63 0.75
C VAL A 76 -4.33 8.78 -0.33
N ASN A 77 -5.53 9.24 0.05
CA ASN A 77 -6.56 9.54 -0.94
C ASN A 77 -6.21 10.82 -1.69
N ARG A 78 -6.34 10.79 -3.03
CA ARG A 78 -6.05 11.97 -3.87
C ARG A 78 -6.95 13.16 -3.58
N ARG A 79 -8.17 12.92 -3.08
CA ARG A 79 -9.08 13.99 -2.63
C ARG A 79 -8.46 14.80 -1.50
N ASP A 80 -7.86 14.10 -0.50
CA ASP A 80 -7.29 14.75 0.68
C ASP A 80 -6.09 15.62 0.28
N LEU A 81 -5.29 15.19 -0.71
CA LEU A 81 -4.18 15.97 -1.23
C LEU A 81 -4.58 17.18 -2.08
N ARG A 82 -5.68 17.07 -2.82
CA ARG A 82 -6.06 18.07 -3.83
C ARG A 82 -7.20 18.97 -3.40
N GLY A 83 -7.88 18.66 -2.30
CA GLY A 83 -9.07 19.37 -1.82
C GLY A 83 -10.28 19.29 -2.76
N ARG A 84 -10.25 18.41 -3.76
CA ARG A 84 -11.33 18.24 -4.75
C ARG A 84 -11.43 16.80 -5.22
N ASP A 85 -12.64 16.39 -5.62
CA ASP A 85 -12.88 15.09 -6.22
C ASP A 85 -12.34 15.00 -7.64
N ASP A 86 -11.94 13.78 -8.02
CA ASP A 86 -11.70 13.35 -9.39
C ASP A 86 -12.54 12.10 -9.72
N LEU A 87 -12.43 11.56 -10.94
CA LEU A 87 -13.18 10.37 -11.36
C LEU A 87 -12.96 9.15 -10.46
N GLY A 88 -11.81 9.07 -9.77
CA GLY A 88 -11.47 7.96 -8.88
C GLY A 88 -11.76 8.24 -7.40
N THR A 89 -12.09 9.47 -7.00
CA THR A 89 -12.34 9.85 -5.60
C THR A 89 -13.79 10.25 -5.34
N GLY A 90 -14.57 10.49 -6.39
CA GLY A 90 -16.02 10.75 -6.32
C GLY A 90 -16.84 9.47 -6.26
N SER A 91 -18.12 9.60 -6.62
CA SER A 91 -19.10 8.49 -6.60
C SER A 91 -18.68 7.28 -7.44
N LEU A 92 -18.07 7.51 -8.60
CA LEU A 92 -17.56 6.44 -9.47
C LEU A 92 -16.40 5.69 -8.81
N GLY A 93 -15.53 6.40 -8.09
CA GLY A 93 -14.45 5.79 -7.32
C GLY A 93 -14.98 4.93 -6.18
N LEU A 94 -16.04 5.36 -5.50
CA LEU A 94 -16.71 4.57 -4.47
C LEU A 94 -17.30 3.28 -5.04
N ILE A 95 -18.04 3.36 -6.15
CA ILE A 95 -18.58 2.18 -6.83
C ILE A 95 -17.44 1.24 -7.26
N GLY A 96 -16.35 1.78 -7.82
CA GLY A 96 -15.16 1.01 -8.18
C GLY A 96 -14.55 0.28 -6.99
N ASN A 97 -14.46 0.92 -5.83
CA ASN A 97 -13.93 0.31 -4.61
C ASN A 97 -14.87 -0.78 -4.05
N VAL A 98 -16.19 -0.59 -4.10
CA VAL A 98 -17.15 -1.61 -3.67
C VAL A 98 -17.05 -2.85 -4.56
N LEU A 99 -17.02 -2.69 -5.88
CA LEU A 99 -16.85 -3.80 -6.81
C LEU A 99 -15.49 -4.50 -6.60
N TRP A 100 -14.42 -3.74 -6.42
CA TRP A 100 -13.09 -4.29 -6.12
C TRP A 100 -13.09 -5.09 -4.82
N PHE A 101 -13.66 -4.54 -3.75
CA PHE A 101 -13.75 -5.22 -2.46
C PHE A 101 -14.42 -6.59 -2.59
N LEU A 102 -15.56 -6.66 -3.30
CA LEU A 102 -16.30 -7.91 -3.50
C LEU A 102 -15.52 -8.95 -4.30
N VAL A 103 -14.73 -8.52 -5.31
CA VAL A 103 -14.03 -9.44 -6.23
C VAL A 103 -12.66 -9.85 -5.69
N ALA A 104 -11.87 -8.91 -5.16
CA ALA A 104 -10.46 -9.14 -4.85
C ALA A 104 -9.98 -8.52 -3.54
N GLY A 105 -10.52 -7.38 -3.13
CA GLY A 105 -9.94 -6.55 -2.06
C GLY A 105 -9.78 -7.27 -0.73
N TRP A 106 -10.78 -7.97 -0.28
CA TRP A 106 -10.75 -8.65 1.02
C TRP A 106 -9.80 -9.85 1.05
N TRP A 107 -9.70 -10.62 -0.04
CA TRP A 107 -8.75 -11.72 -0.15
C TRP A 107 -7.30 -11.24 -0.08
N LEU A 108 -7.00 -10.17 -0.81
CA LEU A 108 -5.69 -9.56 -0.82
C LEU A 108 -5.34 -8.99 0.56
N ALA A 109 -6.30 -8.32 1.20
CA ALA A 109 -6.12 -7.79 2.54
C ALA A 109 -5.83 -8.91 3.56
N ILE A 110 -6.57 -10.02 3.53
CA ILE A 110 -6.30 -11.19 4.39
C ILE A 110 -4.91 -11.75 4.13
N GLY A 111 -4.47 -11.84 2.86
CA GLY A 111 -3.12 -12.28 2.51
C GLY A 111 -2.05 -11.39 3.14
N HIS A 112 -2.20 -10.08 3.04
CA HIS A 112 -1.28 -9.13 3.69
C HIS A 112 -1.35 -9.19 5.21
N LEU A 113 -2.54 -9.31 5.82
CA LEU A 113 -2.69 -9.45 7.27
C LEU A 113 -2.01 -10.71 7.79
N SER A 114 -2.15 -11.83 7.09
CA SER A 114 -1.46 -13.09 7.43
C SER A 114 0.06 -12.94 7.35
N SER A 115 0.56 -12.26 6.33
CA SER A 115 1.98 -11.94 6.19
C SER A 115 2.47 -11.00 7.30
N ALA A 116 1.68 -10.00 7.66
CA ALA A 116 1.99 -9.09 8.77
C ALA A 116 2.12 -9.86 10.09
N LEU A 117 1.16 -10.74 10.36
CA LEU A 117 1.18 -11.57 11.57
C LEU A 117 2.43 -12.47 11.63
N ALA A 118 2.79 -13.10 10.52
CA ALA A 118 4.02 -13.89 10.42
C ALA A 118 5.28 -13.05 10.68
N CYS A 119 5.33 -11.82 10.16
CA CYS A 119 6.43 -10.89 10.40
C CYS A 119 6.52 -10.47 11.88
N PHE A 120 5.40 -10.23 12.56
CA PHE A 120 5.37 -9.80 13.96
C PHE A 120 5.84 -10.86 14.96
N VAL A 121 6.02 -12.10 14.53
CA VAL A 121 6.64 -13.15 15.37
C VAL A 121 8.10 -12.83 15.72
N THR A 122 8.77 -12.03 14.91
CA THR A 122 10.18 -11.64 15.13
C THR A 122 10.32 -10.13 15.26
N ILE A 123 11.25 -9.68 16.13
CA ILE A 123 11.53 -8.25 16.31
C ILE A 123 11.99 -7.60 14.98
N VAL A 124 12.83 -8.29 14.23
CA VAL A 124 13.31 -7.83 12.91
C VAL A 124 12.17 -7.76 11.89
N GLY A 125 11.14 -8.59 12.04
CA GLY A 125 9.97 -8.63 11.17
C GLY A 125 8.98 -7.49 11.44
N ILE A 126 9.01 -6.83 12.60
CA ILE A 126 8.04 -5.77 12.93
C ILE A 126 7.98 -4.68 11.86
N PRO A 127 9.06 -4.07 11.38
CA PRO A 127 9.00 -3.08 10.31
C PRO A 127 8.32 -3.60 9.05
N PHE A 128 8.57 -4.85 8.68
CA PHE A 128 7.98 -5.49 7.50
C PHE A 128 6.49 -5.79 7.70
N GLY A 129 6.10 -6.22 8.90
CA GLY A 129 4.70 -6.42 9.26
C GLY A 129 3.87 -5.15 9.13
N ILE A 130 4.44 -4.00 9.52
CA ILE A 130 3.79 -2.69 9.37
C ILE A 130 3.56 -2.35 7.88
N GLN A 131 4.53 -2.65 7.00
CA GLN A 131 4.34 -2.42 5.57
C GLN A 131 3.24 -3.33 4.99
N HIS A 132 3.17 -4.59 5.44
CA HIS A 132 2.05 -5.46 5.09
C HIS A 132 0.70 -4.91 5.57
N MET A 133 0.62 -4.29 6.76
CA MET A 133 -0.60 -3.62 7.22
C MET A 133 -1.00 -2.45 6.30
N LYS A 134 -0.04 -1.62 5.89
CA LYS A 134 -0.28 -0.54 4.91
C LYS A 134 -0.79 -1.09 3.57
N LEU A 135 -0.18 -2.18 3.09
CA LEU A 135 -0.60 -2.86 1.86
C LEU A 135 -2.00 -3.48 1.99
N ALA A 136 -2.35 -4.03 3.15
CA ALA A 136 -3.70 -4.54 3.41
C ALA A 136 -4.76 -3.44 3.28
N LEU A 137 -4.50 -2.28 3.87
CA LEU A 137 -5.43 -1.14 3.82
C LEU A 137 -5.65 -0.62 2.40
N ILE A 138 -4.57 -0.41 1.63
CA ILE A 138 -4.72 0.05 0.24
C ILE A 138 -5.34 -1.02 -0.66
N ALA A 139 -5.13 -2.30 -0.38
CA ALA A 139 -5.73 -3.39 -1.13
C ALA A 139 -7.25 -3.48 -0.96
N LEU A 140 -7.81 -3.01 0.15
CA LEU A 140 -9.27 -2.98 0.37
C LEU A 140 -9.99 -1.97 -0.54
N ALA A 141 -9.41 -0.78 -0.74
CA ALA A 141 -10.05 0.32 -1.49
C ALA A 141 -9.00 1.11 -2.28
N PRO A 142 -8.47 0.56 -3.37
CA PRO A 142 -7.32 1.13 -4.08
C PRO A 142 -7.69 2.28 -5.02
N VAL A 143 -8.95 2.36 -5.47
CA VAL A 143 -9.37 3.40 -6.43
C VAL A 143 -9.42 4.75 -5.71
N GLY A 144 -8.76 5.74 -6.29
CA GLY A 144 -8.63 7.06 -5.66
C GLY A 144 -7.35 7.26 -4.86
N MET A 145 -6.62 6.19 -4.55
CA MET A 145 -5.37 6.28 -3.79
C MET A 145 -4.17 6.71 -4.64
N THR A 146 -3.20 7.28 -3.98
CA THR A 146 -1.87 7.59 -4.51
C THR A 146 -0.82 7.39 -3.43
N VAL A 147 0.44 7.32 -3.82
CA VAL A 147 1.56 7.11 -2.89
C VAL A 147 2.42 8.37 -2.85
N VAL A 148 2.71 8.83 -1.66
CA VAL A 148 3.52 10.02 -1.39
C VAL A 148 4.59 9.72 -0.34
N PRO A 149 5.70 10.47 -0.32
CA PRO A 149 6.65 10.40 0.79
C PRO A 149 6.00 10.83 2.10
N VAL A 150 6.29 10.11 3.20
CA VAL A 150 5.75 10.39 4.55
C VAL A 150 5.95 11.85 4.98
N ARG A 151 6.99 12.53 4.51
CA ARG A 151 7.26 13.94 4.79
C ARG A 151 6.24 14.94 4.19
N ASN A 152 5.35 14.48 3.32
CA ASN A 152 4.39 15.31 2.60
C ASN A 152 2.93 15.06 3.05
N VAL A 153 2.74 14.34 4.15
CA VAL A 153 1.43 14.03 4.74
C VAL A 153 1.16 14.91 5.94
#